data_30a3f3d4b0f07f742997f050d4786136
#
_entry.id   30a3f3d4b0f07f742997f050d4786136
#
_cell.length_a   1.000
_cell.length_b   1.000
_cell.length_c   1.000
_cell.angle_alpha   90.00
_cell.angle_beta   90.00
_cell.angle_gamma   90.00
#
_symmetry.space_group_name_H-M   'P 1'
#
loop_
_entity.id
_entity.type
_entity.pdbx_description
1 polymer ?
#
loop_
_entity_poly.entity_id
_entity_poly.type
_entity_poly.pdbx_seq_one_letter_code
_entity_poly.pdbx_strand_id
1 'polypeptide(L)'
;MTKHVLIADDEPNIVISLEFLMRREGHRVSVARDGDAALAAIRSERPDLVLLDVMMPGRSGMEVCQAVREDPALAGVKILMLSAKGRDTDLAKGTALGADAYVTKPFSTHELAARVRELLGLA
;
A
#
# COMPACT_ATOMS: atom_id res chain seq x y z
N MET A 1 12.20 12.72 8.03
CA MET A 1 11.02 12.71 8.92
C MET A 1 10.39 11.33 8.95
N THR A 2 9.98 10.89 10.13
CA THR A 2 9.33 9.61 10.29
C THR A 2 7.88 9.67 9.79
N LYS A 3 7.53 8.76 8.93
CA LYS A 3 6.16 8.59 8.46
C LYS A 3 5.63 7.24 8.94
N HIS A 4 4.32 7.07 8.88
CA HIS A 4 3.69 5.80 9.22
C HIS A 4 3.27 5.08 7.94
N VAL A 5 3.81 3.88 7.71
CA VAL A 5 3.53 3.06 6.53
C VAL A 5 2.82 1.79 6.97
N LEU A 6 1.66 1.52 6.39
CA LEU A 6 0.94 0.26 6.58
C LEU A 6 1.27 -0.67 5.41
N ILE A 7 1.68 -1.89 5.71
CA ILE A 7 1.91 -2.92 4.69
C ILE A 7 0.72 -3.88 4.75
N ALA A 8 -0.03 -3.95 3.67
CA ALA A 8 -1.20 -4.83 3.55
C ALA A 8 -0.92 -5.88 2.48
N ASP A 9 -0.47 -7.05 2.91
CA ASP A 9 -0.10 -8.15 2.03
C ASP A 9 -0.19 -9.45 2.83
N ASP A 10 -0.62 -10.54 2.20
CA ASP A 10 -0.76 -11.84 2.85
C ASP A 10 0.45 -12.75 2.64
N GLU A 11 1.40 -12.37 1.79
CA GLU A 11 2.60 -13.15 1.53
C GLU A 11 3.70 -12.83 2.57
N PRO A 12 4.06 -13.79 3.44
CA PRO A 12 5.04 -13.50 4.51
C PRO A 12 6.39 -12.97 4.00
N ASN A 13 6.88 -13.49 2.89
CA ASN A 13 8.17 -13.06 2.34
C ASN A 13 8.13 -11.61 1.86
N ILE A 14 7.02 -11.22 1.25
CA ILE A 14 6.83 -9.84 0.79
C ILE A 14 6.74 -8.90 1.99
N VAL A 15 5.97 -9.28 3.00
CA VAL A 15 5.81 -8.49 4.23
C VAL A 15 7.17 -8.25 4.89
N ILE A 16 7.98 -9.30 5.04
CA ILE A 16 9.32 -9.20 5.65
C ILE A 16 10.19 -8.23 4.85
N SER A 17 10.21 -8.36 3.53
CA SER A 17 11.02 -7.50 2.66
C SER A 17 10.60 -6.04 2.75
N LEU A 18 9.30 -5.79 2.69
CA LEU A 18 8.76 -4.42 2.74
C LEU A 18 8.97 -3.80 4.11
N GLU A 19 8.77 -4.58 5.16
CA GLU A 19 8.97 -4.10 6.53
C GLU A 19 10.41 -3.68 6.75
N PHE A 20 11.36 -4.52 6.35
CA PHE A 20 12.78 -4.21 6.43
C PHE A 20 13.11 -2.92 5.68
N LEU A 21 12.62 -2.81 4.44
CA LEU A 21 12.89 -1.65 3.59
C LEU A 21 12.33 -0.36 4.20
N MET A 22 11.10 -0.40 4.68
CA MET A 22 10.45 0.80 5.23
C MET A 22 11.10 1.23 6.55
N ARG A 23 11.50 0.28 7.41
CA ARG A 23 12.22 0.60 8.64
C ARG A 23 13.59 1.19 8.34
N ARG A 24 14.27 0.68 7.32
CA ARG A 24 15.55 1.23 6.88
C ARG A 24 15.42 2.67 6.38
N GLU A 25 14.28 3.01 5.79
CA GLU A 25 13.99 4.38 5.35
C GLU A 25 13.57 5.28 6.52
N GLY A 26 13.49 4.75 7.73
CA GLY A 26 13.21 5.53 8.93
C GLY A 26 11.74 5.65 9.30
N HIS A 27 10.87 4.80 8.74
CA HIS A 27 9.43 4.90 8.98
C HIS A 27 8.93 3.93 10.04
N ARG A 28 7.82 4.29 10.69
CA ARG A 28 7.05 3.36 11.52
C ARG A 28 6.26 2.45 10.59
N VAL A 29 6.18 1.17 10.95
CA VAL A 29 5.53 0.15 10.11
C VAL A 29 4.45 -0.57 10.88
N SER A 30 3.28 -0.71 10.25
CA SER A 30 2.21 -1.59 10.70
C SER A 30 1.97 -2.62 9.60
N VAL A 31 1.44 -3.79 9.95
CA VAL A 31 1.19 -4.86 9.00
C VAL A 31 -0.24 -5.37 9.15
N ALA A 32 -0.92 -5.58 8.02
CA ALA A 32 -2.22 -6.26 7.96
C ALA A 32 -2.11 -7.35 6.90
N ARG A 33 -2.70 -8.51 7.16
CA ARG A 33 -2.53 -9.68 6.30
C ARG A 33 -3.77 -10.04 5.49
N ASP A 34 -4.83 -9.30 5.65
CA ASP A 34 -6.05 -9.46 4.85
C ASP A 34 -6.72 -8.10 4.65
N GLY A 35 -7.68 -8.05 3.75
CA GLY A 35 -8.32 -6.79 3.37
C GLY A 35 -9.14 -6.15 4.48
N ASP A 36 -9.81 -6.96 5.29
CA ASP A 36 -10.62 -6.43 6.39
C ASP A 36 -9.73 -5.82 7.48
N ALA A 37 -8.64 -6.51 7.84
CA ALA A 37 -7.67 -6.01 8.81
C ALA A 37 -7.00 -4.73 8.27
N ALA A 38 -6.70 -4.69 6.98
CA ALA A 38 -6.10 -3.51 6.35
C ALA A 38 -7.03 -2.31 6.45
N LEU A 39 -8.30 -2.48 6.11
CA LEU A 39 -9.26 -1.38 6.17
C LEU A 39 -9.45 -0.88 7.61
N ALA A 40 -9.55 -1.80 8.57
CA ALA A 40 -9.66 -1.44 9.98
C ALA A 40 -8.44 -0.65 10.46
N ALA A 41 -7.24 -1.08 10.09
CA ALA A 41 -6.00 -0.39 10.46
C ALA A 41 -5.92 1.01 9.82
N ILE A 42 -6.31 1.13 8.56
CA ILE A 42 -6.32 2.43 7.87
C ILE A 42 -7.24 3.40 8.60
N ARG A 43 -8.43 2.95 8.96
CA ARG A 43 -9.41 3.80 9.65
C ARG A 43 -8.96 4.22 11.05
N SER A 44 -8.33 3.30 11.80
CA SER A 44 -7.91 3.59 13.18
C SER A 44 -6.58 4.31 13.27
N GLU A 45 -5.63 3.98 12.41
CA GLU A 45 -4.26 4.51 12.49
C GLU A 45 -4.00 5.68 11.54
N ARG A 46 -4.76 5.78 10.46
CA ARG A 46 -4.61 6.80 9.42
C ARG A 46 -3.15 6.94 8.97
N PRO A 47 -2.57 5.87 8.41
CA PRO A 47 -1.16 5.91 7.99
C PRO A 47 -0.95 6.95 6.90
N ASP A 48 0.30 7.40 6.75
CA ASP A 48 0.67 8.31 5.67
C ASP A 48 0.63 7.62 4.32
N LEU A 49 1.00 6.33 4.30
CA LEU A 49 1.07 5.53 3.09
C LEU A 49 0.64 4.10 3.37
N VAL A 50 -0.09 3.51 2.43
CA VAL A 50 -0.43 2.09 2.44
C VAL A 50 0.21 1.41 1.24
N LEU A 51 0.99 0.36 1.50
CA LEU A 51 1.48 -0.53 0.45
C LEU A 51 0.46 -1.67 0.39
N LEU A 52 -0.36 -1.70 -0.64
CA LEU A 52 -1.59 -2.48 -0.69
C LEU A 52 -1.55 -3.52 -1.80
N ASP A 53 -1.51 -4.79 -1.42
CA ASP A 53 -1.58 -5.90 -2.37
C ASP A 53 -3.00 -5.96 -2.98
N VAL A 54 -3.08 -6.18 -4.29
CA VAL A 54 -4.36 -6.30 -4.98
C VAL A 54 -5.09 -7.59 -4.55
N MET A 55 -4.35 -8.69 -4.42
CA MET A 55 -4.92 -10.01 -4.13
C MET A 55 -4.71 -10.40 -2.66
N MET A 56 -5.74 -10.24 -1.85
CA MET A 56 -5.72 -10.63 -0.44
C MET A 56 -6.99 -11.39 -0.07
N PRO A 57 -6.93 -12.26 0.99
CA PRO A 57 -8.12 -12.88 1.53
C PRO A 57 -9.08 -11.83 2.09
N GLY A 58 -10.35 -12.16 2.12
CA GLY A 58 -11.38 -11.23 2.56
C GLY A 58 -11.63 -10.18 1.49
N ARG A 59 -11.48 -8.91 1.82
CA ARG A 59 -11.59 -7.83 0.84
C ARG A 59 -10.33 -7.78 0.00
N SER A 60 -10.50 -7.59 -1.32
CA SER A 60 -9.35 -7.38 -2.21
C SER A 60 -8.75 -6.00 -1.98
N GLY A 61 -7.53 -5.79 -2.45
CA GLY A 61 -6.91 -4.47 -2.39
C GLY A 61 -7.71 -3.41 -3.12
N MET A 62 -8.37 -3.79 -4.22
CA MET A 62 -9.23 -2.86 -4.95
C MET A 62 -10.42 -2.41 -4.10
N GLU A 63 -11.05 -3.33 -3.38
CA GLU A 63 -12.16 -2.99 -2.49
C GLU A 63 -11.72 -2.09 -1.33
N VAL A 64 -10.53 -2.37 -0.78
CA VAL A 64 -9.97 -1.53 0.28
C VAL A 64 -9.70 -0.13 -0.23
N CYS A 65 -9.08 -0.01 -1.41
CA CYS A 65 -8.80 1.28 -2.04
C CYS A 65 -10.08 2.08 -2.25
N GLN A 66 -11.11 1.45 -2.78
CA GLN A 66 -12.40 2.09 -3.01
C GLN A 66 -13.00 2.61 -1.70
N ALA A 67 -13.02 1.78 -0.67
CA ALA A 67 -13.57 2.17 0.64
C ALA A 67 -12.82 3.36 1.24
N VAL A 68 -11.50 3.38 1.11
CA VAL A 68 -10.67 4.50 1.60
C VAL A 68 -10.99 5.79 0.84
N ARG A 69 -11.11 5.71 -0.47
CA ARG A 69 -11.39 6.91 -1.30
C ARG A 69 -12.80 7.44 -1.14
N GLU A 70 -13.73 6.61 -0.68
CA GLU A 70 -15.10 7.04 -0.38
C GLU A 70 -15.22 7.73 0.98
N ASP A 71 -14.19 7.66 1.81
CA ASP A 71 -14.19 8.24 3.15
C ASP A 71 -13.39 9.56 3.15
N PRO A 72 -14.04 10.72 3.30
CA PRO A 72 -13.34 12.00 3.31
C PRO A 72 -12.29 12.14 4.43
N ALA A 73 -12.48 11.44 5.55
CA ALA A 73 -11.53 11.47 6.65
C ALA A 73 -10.18 10.82 6.28
N LEU A 74 -10.17 10.01 5.23
CA LEU A 74 -8.98 9.29 4.77
C LEU A 74 -8.39 9.86 3.49
N ALA A 75 -8.82 11.06 3.09
CA ALA A 75 -8.39 11.67 1.82
C ALA A 75 -6.87 11.86 1.73
N GLY A 76 -6.20 12.07 2.87
CA GLY A 76 -4.75 12.28 2.91
C GLY A 76 -3.91 11.01 2.88
N VAL A 77 -4.54 9.84 2.98
CA VAL A 77 -3.81 8.56 2.95
C VAL A 77 -3.37 8.25 1.52
N LYS A 78 -2.07 8.07 1.31
CA LYS A 78 -1.53 7.69 0.01
C LYS A 78 -1.62 6.18 -0.15
N ILE A 79 -1.93 5.70 -1.36
CA ILE A 79 -2.05 4.28 -1.66
C ILE A 79 -1.14 3.90 -2.82
N LEU A 80 -0.24 2.96 -2.56
CA LEU A 80 0.59 2.34 -3.59
C LEU A 80 0.13 0.88 -3.72
N MET A 81 -0.43 0.56 -4.89
CA MET A 81 -0.92 -0.79 -5.15
C MET A 81 0.22 -1.70 -5.60
N LEU A 82 0.22 -2.94 -5.10
CA LEU A 82 1.16 -3.97 -5.50
C LEU A 82 0.41 -5.05 -6.26
N SER A 83 0.80 -5.31 -7.50
CA SER A 83 0.10 -6.26 -8.37
C SER A 83 1.05 -7.29 -8.96
N ALA A 84 0.53 -8.46 -9.28
CA ALA A 84 1.28 -9.48 -9.98
C ALA A 84 1.56 -9.06 -11.42
N LYS A 85 2.72 -9.47 -11.95
CA LYS A 85 3.09 -9.22 -13.33
C LYS A 85 2.03 -9.77 -14.29
N GLY A 86 1.71 -9.00 -15.31
CA GLY A 86 0.75 -9.42 -16.32
C GLY A 86 -0.70 -9.04 -16.03
N ARG A 87 -0.95 -8.31 -14.96
CA ARG A 87 -2.31 -7.88 -14.58
C ARG A 87 -2.55 -6.42 -14.95
N ASP A 88 -2.50 -6.11 -16.23
CA ASP A 88 -2.69 -4.74 -16.73
C ASP A 88 -4.08 -4.18 -16.42
N THR A 89 -5.09 -5.04 -16.32
CA THR A 89 -6.43 -4.64 -15.94
C THR A 89 -6.47 -4.08 -14.50
N ASP A 90 -5.59 -4.58 -13.62
CA ASP A 90 -5.50 -4.10 -12.24
C ASP A 90 -4.97 -2.68 -12.20
N LEU A 91 -4.03 -2.36 -13.08
CA LEU A 91 -3.47 -1.00 -13.18
C LEU A 91 -4.57 0.00 -13.52
N ALA A 92 -5.36 -0.29 -14.54
CA ALA A 92 -6.45 0.59 -14.97
C ALA A 92 -7.51 0.74 -13.87
N LYS A 93 -7.90 -0.37 -13.22
CA LYS A 93 -8.87 -0.36 -12.13
C LYS A 93 -8.36 0.42 -10.93
N GLY A 94 -7.12 0.16 -10.51
CA GLY A 94 -6.51 0.83 -9.37
C GLY A 94 -6.46 2.34 -9.56
N THR A 95 -6.06 2.77 -10.74
CA THR A 95 -6.02 4.20 -11.09
C THR A 95 -7.42 4.79 -11.04
N ALA A 96 -8.41 4.10 -11.61
CA ALA A 96 -9.80 4.56 -11.62
C ALA A 96 -10.39 4.65 -10.20
N LEU A 97 -9.95 3.79 -9.28
CA LEU A 97 -10.41 3.78 -7.90
C LEU A 97 -9.64 4.75 -7.00
N GLY A 98 -8.63 5.43 -7.52
CA GLY A 98 -7.93 6.47 -6.78
C GLY A 98 -6.61 6.06 -6.13
N ALA A 99 -5.96 4.99 -6.61
CA ALA A 99 -4.61 4.66 -6.16
C ALA A 99 -3.63 5.75 -6.64
N ASP A 100 -2.67 6.09 -5.80
CA ASP A 100 -1.69 7.14 -6.11
C ASP A 100 -0.53 6.61 -6.96
N ALA A 101 -0.23 5.33 -6.82
CA ALA A 101 0.84 4.69 -7.60
C ALA A 101 0.59 3.19 -7.69
N TYR A 102 1.33 2.55 -8.57
CA TYR A 102 1.18 1.13 -8.88
C TYR A 102 2.56 0.54 -9.13
N VAL A 103 2.84 -0.59 -8.49
CA VAL A 103 4.11 -1.30 -8.70
C VAL A 103 3.81 -2.78 -8.96
N THR A 104 4.48 -3.34 -9.95
CA THR A 104 4.30 -4.74 -10.33
C THR A 104 5.28 -5.64 -9.57
N LYS A 105 4.79 -6.78 -9.07
CA LYS A 105 5.62 -7.81 -8.47
C LYS A 105 6.16 -8.72 -9.58
N PRO A 106 7.39 -9.18 -9.52
CA PRO A 106 8.42 -8.81 -8.56
C PRO A 106 8.92 -7.39 -8.80
N PHE A 107 9.19 -6.67 -7.72
CA PHE A 107 9.65 -5.29 -7.81
C PHE A 107 11.12 -5.17 -7.40
N SER A 108 11.77 -4.12 -7.89
CA SER A 108 13.08 -3.72 -7.40
C SER A 108 12.89 -2.94 -6.09
N THR A 109 13.66 -3.28 -5.06
CA THR A 109 13.59 -2.55 -3.79
C THR A 109 13.99 -1.09 -3.97
N HIS A 110 14.94 -0.83 -4.86
CA HIS A 110 15.38 0.53 -5.17
C HIS A 110 14.24 1.35 -5.80
N GLU A 111 13.55 0.77 -6.77
CA GLU A 111 12.42 1.42 -7.45
C GLU A 111 11.27 1.66 -6.49
N LEU A 112 10.95 0.68 -5.66
CA LEU A 112 9.88 0.81 -4.68
C LEU A 112 10.19 1.91 -3.66
N ALA A 113 11.43 1.94 -3.15
CA ALA A 113 11.85 2.97 -2.20
C ALA A 113 11.73 4.37 -2.81
N ALA A 114 12.11 4.52 -4.09
CA ALA A 114 12.00 5.80 -4.78
C ALA A 114 10.55 6.27 -4.90
N ARG A 115 9.64 5.34 -5.24
CA ARG A 115 8.21 5.65 -5.33
C ARG A 115 7.64 6.04 -3.98
N VAL A 116 8.02 5.34 -2.93
CA VAL A 116 7.58 5.66 -1.57
C VAL A 116 8.01 7.08 -1.18
N ARG A 117 9.26 7.44 -1.47
CA ARG A 117 9.75 8.80 -1.19
C ARG A 117 8.94 9.86 -1.92
N GLU A 118 8.64 9.62 -3.20
CA GLU A 118 7.82 10.53 -3.99
C GLU A 118 6.44 10.74 -3.36
N LEU A 119 5.77 9.64 -3.02
CA LEU A 119 4.43 9.69 -2.46
C LEU A 119 4.38 10.37 -1.10
N LEU A 120 5.43 10.22 -0.31
CA LEU A 120 5.51 10.83 1.01
C LEU A 120 6.06 12.27 0.97
N GLY A 121 6.40 12.77 -0.21
CA GLY A 121 6.97 14.11 -0.34
C GLY A 121 8.39 14.23 0.17
N LEU A 122 9.12 13.13 0.22
CA LEU A 122 10.52 13.09 0.66
C LEU A 122 11.40 12.98 -0.58
N ALA A 123 11.93 14.05 -1.05
CA ALA A 123 12.69 14.10 -2.30
C ALA A 123 13.94 13.21 -2.30
#